data_aa6e20f1396b8843b0baca464d56e879
#
_entry.id   aa6e20f1396b8843b0baca464d56e879
#
_cell.length_a   1.000
_cell.length_b   1.000
_cell.length_c   1.000
_cell.angle_alpha   90.00
_cell.angle_beta   90.00
_cell.angle_gamma   90.00
#
_symmetry.space_group_name_H-M   'P 1'
#
loop_
_entity.id
_entity.type
_entity.pdbx_description
1 polymer ?
#
loop_
_entity_poly.entity_id
_entity_poly.type
_entity_poly.pdbx_seq_one_letter_code
_entity_poly.pdbx_strand_id
1 'polypeptide(L)'
;MKNNLILNKKQDEFHLILSRFSHEIRNPIALINSEIQMIEDTHPEVVSFDYWNDITANLEYTKELLNNLSDYNNAHKLERKRTAFTAYLKEIISSIQPTYQYLGIALKTDISPSLPALFIDPVKL
;
A
#
# COMPACT_ATOMS: atom_id res chain seq x y z
N MET A 1 -7.05 27.97 -18.96
CA MET A 1 -6.67 26.68 -19.58
C MET A 1 -5.17 26.43 -19.52
N LYS A 2 -4.30 27.34 -19.97
CA LYS A 2 -2.85 27.15 -19.93
C LYS A 2 -2.29 26.94 -18.51
N ASN A 3 -2.83 27.59 -17.48
CA ASN A 3 -2.39 27.47 -16.10
C ASN A 3 -2.66 26.08 -15.50
N ASN A 4 -3.78 25.45 -15.85
CA ASN A 4 -4.13 24.10 -15.36
C ASN A 4 -3.21 23.02 -15.97
N LEU A 5 -2.85 23.16 -17.25
CA LEU A 5 -1.92 22.24 -17.92
C LEU A 5 -0.50 22.33 -17.31
N ILE A 6 -0.04 23.54 -16.99
CA ILE A 6 1.27 23.77 -16.37
C ILE A 6 1.28 23.19 -14.94
N LEU A 7 0.23 23.41 -14.16
CA LEU A 7 0.09 22.85 -12.80
C LEU A 7 0.07 21.32 -12.81
N ASN A 8 -0.69 20.73 -13.72
CA ASN A 8 -0.75 19.27 -13.86
C ASN A 8 0.63 18.69 -14.25
N LYS A 9 1.33 19.32 -15.16
CA LYS A 9 2.68 18.90 -15.56
C LYS A 9 3.66 18.97 -14.40
N LYS A 10 3.62 20.03 -13.58
CA LYS A 10 4.46 20.15 -12.38
C LYS A 10 4.13 19.11 -11.33
N GLN A 11 2.85 18.80 -11.13
CA GLN A 11 2.43 17.73 -10.24
C GLN A 11 2.93 16.36 -10.71
N ASP A 12 2.84 16.07 -12.00
CA ASP A 12 3.33 14.82 -12.59
C ASP A 12 4.85 14.68 -12.43
N GLU A 13 5.60 15.76 -12.65
CA GLU A 13 7.04 15.80 -12.41
C GLU A 13 7.39 15.57 -10.94
N PHE A 14 6.65 16.18 -10.02
CA PHE A 14 6.82 15.99 -8.59
C PHE A 14 6.56 14.53 -8.18
N HIS A 15 5.48 13.93 -8.65
CA HIS A 15 5.18 12.52 -8.38
C HIS A 15 6.22 11.57 -8.95
N LEU A 16 6.78 11.87 -10.12
CA LEU A 16 7.85 11.08 -10.71
C LEU A 16 9.12 11.15 -9.87
N ILE A 17 9.48 12.34 -9.40
CA ILE A 17 10.64 12.54 -8.51
C ILE A 17 10.45 11.80 -7.20
N LEU A 18 9.27 11.87 -6.57
CA LEU A 18 8.94 11.12 -5.35
C LEU A 18 9.03 9.62 -5.54
N SER A 19 8.53 9.09 -6.67
CA SER A 19 8.61 7.67 -6.98
C SER A 19 10.06 7.20 -7.09
N ARG A 20 10.88 7.94 -7.82
CA ARG A 20 12.30 7.63 -8.01
C ARG A 20 13.05 7.71 -6.69
N PHE A 21 12.84 8.76 -5.93
CA PHE A 21 13.45 8.97 -4.61
C PHE A 21 13.09 7.84 -3.64
N SER A 22 11.81 7.48 -3.58
CA SER A 22 11.34 6.36 -2.74
C SER A 22 12.00 5.04 -3.12
N HIS A 23 12.14 4.73 -4.40
CA HIS A 23 12.82 3.53 -4.86
C HIS A 23 14.30 3.53 -4.52
N GLU A 24 14.98 4.64 -4.72
CA GLU A 24 16.41 4.77 -4.44
C GLU A 24 16.73 4.64 -2.94
N ILE A 25 15.84 5.09 -2.06
CA ILE A 25 15.98 4.93 -0.61
C ILE A 25 15.60 3.52 -0.16
N ARG A 26 14.59 2.92 -0.76
CA ARG A 26 14.17 1.55 -0.41
C ARG A 26 15.29 0.54 -0.57
N ASN A 27 16.08 0.67 -1.59
CA ASN A 27 17.15 -0.29 -1.89
C ASN A 27 18.17 -0.38 -0.74
N PRO A 28 18.81 0.70 -0.27
CA PRO A 28 19.72 0.61 0.87
C PRO A 28 19.01 0.23 2.16
N ILE A 29 17.77 0.64 2.38
CA ILE A 29 17.01 0.25 3.57
C ILE A 29 16.73 -1.26 3.57
N ALA A 30 16.40 -1.85 2.44
CA ALA A 30 16.21 -3.30 2.31
C ALA A 30 17.52 -4.07 2.60
N LEU A 31 18.66 -3.54 2.14
CA LEU A 31 19.98 -4.12 2.42
C LEU A 31 20.30 -4.06 3.91
N ILE A 32 20.11 -2.92 4.56
CA ILE A 32 20.32 -2.75 6.00
C ILE A 32 19.44 -3.73 6.78
N ASN A 33 18.18 -3.86 6.40
CA ASN A 33 17.28 -4.82 7.04
C ASN A 33 17.76 -6.27 6.93
N SER A 34 18.24 -6.65 5.74
CA SER A 34 18.81 -7.98 5.52
C SER A 34 20.08 -8.21 6.34
N GLU A 35 20.95 -7.21 6.41
CA GLU A 35 22.18 -7.28 7.20
C GLU A 35 21.89 -7.40 8.69
N ILE A 36 20.91 -6.66 9.21
CA ILE A 36 20.45 -6.77 10.60
C ILE A 36 19.94 -8.18 10.90
N GLN A 37 19.11 -8.75 10.00
CA GLN A 37 18.63 -10.12 10.16
C GLN A 37 19.76 -11.14 10.15
N MET A 38 20.74 -10.98 9.27
CA MET A 38 21.92 -11.85 9.23
C MET A 38 22.74 -11.77 10.50
N ILE A 39 22.87 -10.59 11.08
CA ILE A 39 23.57 -10.40 12.37
C ILE A 39 22.80 -11.11 13.48
N GLU A 40 21.48 -10.93 13.57
CA GLU A 40 20.64 -11.60 14.58
C GLU A 40 20.69 -13.12 14.45
N ASP A 41 20.71 -13.65 13.22
CA ASP A 41 20.78 -15.09 12.96
C ASP A 41 22.13 -15.69 13.36
N THR A 42 23.22 -14.94 13.13
CA THR A 42 24.59 -15.42 13.41
C THR A 42 25.05 -15.08 14.81
N HIS A 43 24.52 -14.03 15.41
CA HIS A 43 24.87 -13.50 16.73
C HIS A 43 23.60 -13.15 17.52
N PRO A 44 22.84 -14.16 17.99
CA PRO A 44 21.58 -13.90 18.71
C PRO A 44 21.71 -13.02 19.96
N GLU A 45 22.91 -12.96 20.54
CA GLU A 45 23.22 -12.13 21.69
C GLU A 45 23.08 -10.62 21.46
N VAL A 46 23.08 -10.18 20.17
CA VAL A 46 22.98 -8.75 19.83
C VAL A 46 21.67 -8.12 20.26
N VAL A 47 20.59 -8.90 20.39
CA VAL A 47 19.29 -8.38 20.83
C VAL A 47 19.33 -7.83 22.26
N SER A 48 20.36 -8.22 23.05
CA SER A 48 20.59 -7.71 24.40
C SER A 48 21.49 -6.48 24.45
N PHE A 49 22.06 -6.08 23.33
CA PHE A 49 22.93 -4.91 23.24
C PHE A 49 22.13 -3.63 23.40
N ASP A 50 22.72 -2.67 24.10
CA ASP A 50 22.16 -1.33 24.20
C ASP A 50 21.92 -0.75 22.79
N TYR A 51 20.79 -0.10 22.63
CA TYR A 51 20.37 0.54 21.37
C TYR A 51 20.01 -0.41 20.20
N TRP A 52 20.16 -1.73 20.33
CA TRP A 52 19.80 -2.65 19.25
C TRP A 52 18.32 -2.57 18.90
N ASN A 53 17.47 -2.57 19.93
CA ASN A 53 16.03 -2.42 19.73
C ASN A 53 15.65 -1.05 19.17
N ASP A 54 16.39 -0.01 19.51
CA ASP A 54 16.16 1.33 18.95
C ASP A 54 16.51 1.38 17.47
N ILE A 55 17.60 0.73 17.05
CA ILE A 55 18.00 0.63 15.64
C ILE A 55 16.92 -0.10 14.83
N THR A 56 16.47 -1.24 15.32
CA THR A 56 15.45 -2.03 14.62
C THR A 56 14.10 -1.30 14.56
N ALA A 57 13.70 -0.64 15.64
CA ALA A 57 12.48 0.16 15.69
C ALA A 57 12.54 1.36 14.73
N ASN A 58 13.67 2.05 14.67
CA ASN A 58 13.87 3.17 13.74
C ASN A 58 13.88 2.70 12.28
N LEU A 59 14.41 1.52 12.01
CA LEU A 59 14.38 0.93 10.67
C LEU A 59 12.93 0.62 10.26
N GLU A 60 12.14 0.02 11.12
CA GLU A 60 10.72 -0.25 10.85
C GLU A 60 9.94 1.04 10.64
N TYR A 61 10.18 2.06 11.45
CA TYR A 61 9.57 3.37 11.28
C TYR A 61 9.91 4.00 9.93
N THR A 62 11.17 3.89 9.50
CA THR A 62 11.62 4.40 8.20
C THR A 62 10.91 3.66 7.05
N LYS A 63 10.72 2.34 7.17
CA LYS A 63 9.98 1.54 6.20
C LYS A 63 8.51 1.99 6.10
N GLU A 64 7.87 2.25 7.23
CA GLU A 64 6.50 2.78 7.27
C GLU A 64 6.39 4.14 6.60
N LEU A 65 7.34 5.06 6.86
CA LEU A 65 7.37 6.36 6.21
C LEU A 65 7.49 6.25 4.69
N LEU A 66 8.33 5.35 4.20
CA LEU A 66 8.47 5.09 2.76
C LEU A 66 7.19 4.50 2.16
N ASN A 67 6.52 3.61 2.86
CA ASN A 67 5.25 3.06 2.42
C ASN A 67 4.16 4.13 2.35
N ASN A 68 4.05 4.98 3.37
CA ASN A 68 3.10 6.09 3.39
C ASN A 68 3.37 7.08 2.25
N LEU A 69 4.63 7.36 1.97
CA LEU A 69 5.02 8.23 0.85
C LEU A 69 4.64 7.62 -0.49
N SER A 70 4.83 6.32 -0.67
CA SER A 70 4.43 5.61 -1.88
C SER A 70 2.92 5.57 -2.04
N ASP A 71 2.18 5.35 -0.97
CA ASP A 71 0.71 5.35 -0.98
C ASP A 71 0.18 6.75 -1.33
N TYR A 72 0.75 7.78 -0.75
CA TYR A 72 0.41 9.17 -1.09
C TYR A 72 0.67 9.46 -2.57
N ASN A 73 1.82 9.06 -3.09
CA ASN A 73 2.18 9.26 -4.48
C ASN A 73 1.25 8.47 -5.42
N ASN A 74 0.89 7.23 -5.07
CA ASN A 74 0.03 6.37 -5.87
C ASN A 74 -1.45 6.74 -5.75
N ALA A 75 -1.88 7.40 -4.69
CA ALA A 75 -3.28 7.84 -4.52
C ALA A 75 -3.76 8.75 -5.63
N HIS A 76 -2.83 9.47 -6.29
CA HIS A 76 -3.11 10.35 -7.43
C HIS A 76 -3.13 9.61 -8.77
N LYS A 77 -2.69 8.36 -8.81
CA LYS A 77 -2.69 7.52 -10.01
C LYS A 77 -3.87 6.56 -9.97
N LEU A 78 -5.00 6.99 -10.52
CA LEU A 78 -6.17 6.14 -10.67
C LEU A 78 -6.08 5.35 -11.97
N GLU A 79 -6.02 4.05 -11.87
CA GLU A 79 -6.18 3.14 -13.02
C GLU A 79 -7.64 2.73 -13.12
N ARG A 80 -8.43 3.57 -13.75
CA ARG A 80 -9.84 3.29 -13.95
C ARG A 80 -10.04 2.24 -15.04
N LYS A 81 -10.84 1.22 -14.72
CA LYS A 81 -11.22 0.15 -15.65
C LYS A 81 -12.74 0.02 -15.69
N ARG A 82 -13.27 -0.34 -16.85
CA ARG A 82 -14.67 -0.73 -16.95
C ARG A 82 -14.88 -1.99 -16.13
N THR A 83 -15.58 -1.87 -15.04
CA THR A 83 -15.75 -2.94 -14.06
C THR A 83 -17.22 -3.34 -13.98
N ALA A 84 -17.49 -4.64 -14.10
CA ALA A 84 -18.80 -5.20 -13.80
C ALA A 84 -19.02 -5.10 -12.29
N PHE A 85 -19.73 -4.07 -11.87
CA PHE A 85 -19.83 -3.68 -10.47
C PHE A 85 -20.46 -4.79 -9.60
N THR A 86 -21.45 -5.49 -10.14
CA THR A 86 -22.07 -6.64 -9.45
C THR A 86 -21.06 -7.74 -9.16
N ALA A 87 -20.24 -8.13 -10.16
CA ALA A 87 -19.19 -9.14 -9.97
C ALA A 87 -18.13 -8.66 -8.98
N TYR A 88 -17.74 -7.41 -9.05
CA TYR A 88 -16.79 -6.78 -8.14
C TYR A 88 -17.27 -6.82 -6.69
N LEU A 89 -18.53 -6.44 -6.43
CA LEU A 89 -19.13 -6.51 -5.10
C LEU A 89 -19.20 -7.96 -4.58
N LYS A 90 -19.56 -8.91 -5.44
CA LYS A 90 -19.59 -10.34 -5.07
C LYS A 90 -18.22 -10.86 -4.66
N GLU A 91 -17.15 -10.46 -5.34
CA GLU A 91 -15.79 -10.84 -4.96
C GLU A 91 -15.40 -10.27 -3.60
N ILE A 92 -15.69 -9.00 -3.34
CA ILE A 92 -15.44 -8.37 -2.04
C ILE A 92 -16.21 -9.11 -0.93
N ILE A 93 -17.48 -9.37 -1.14
CA ILE A 93 -18.32 -10.09 -0.16
C ILE A 93 -17.77 -11.48 0.11
N SER A 94 -17.38 -12.21 -0.93
CA SER A 94 -16.77 -13.54 -0.79
C SER A 94 -15.47 -13.50 0.01
N SER A 95 -14.69 -12.43 -0.11
CA SER A 95 -13.41 -12.28 0.61
C SER A 95 -13.61 -12.01 2.10
N ILE A 96 -14.68 -11.31 2.49
CA ILE A 96 -14.95 -10.97 3.90
C ILE A 96 -15.85 -11.99 4.61
N GLN A 97 -16.62 -12.79 3.88
CA GLN A 97 -17.60 -13.73 4.43
C GLN A 97 -17.00 -14.71 5.44
N PRO A 98 -15.83 -15.34 5.21
CA PRO A 98 -15.22 -16.23 6.19
C PRO A 98 -14.94 -15.56 7.54
N THR A 99 -14.53 -14.30 7.53
CA THR A 99 -14.28 -13.52 8.74
C THR A 99 -15.56 -13.29 9.54
N TYR A 100 -16.65 -12.92 8.87
CA TYR A 100 -17.95 -12.74 9.52
C TYR A 100 -18.50 -14.06 10.07
N GLN A 101 -18.33 -15.17 9.37
CA GLN A 101 -18.71 -16.49 9.85
C GLN A 101 -17.93 -16.87 11.11
N TYR A 102 -16.63 -16.63 11.13
CA TYR A 102 -15.78 -16.87 12.30
C TYR A 102 -16.23 -16.06 13.51
N LEU A 103 -16.64 -14.81 13.31
CA LEU A 103 -17.14 -13.92 14.37
C LEU A 103 -18.59 -14.22 14.78
N GLY A 104 -19.27 -15.16 14.14
CA GLY A 104 -20.67 -15.46 14.39
C GLY A 104 -21.65 -14.39 13.93
N ILE A 105 -21.25 -13.56 13.00
CA ILE A 105 -22.06 -12.45 12.46
C ILE A 105 -22.68 -12.91 11.13
N ALA A 106 -24.01 -12.79 11.00
CA ALA A 106 -24.68 -13.06 9.75
C ALA A 106 -24.54 -11.87 8.79
N LEU A 107 -23.92 -12.13 7.65
CA LEU A 107 -23.80 -11.14 6.56
C LEU A 107 -24.95 -11.33 5.57
N LYS A 108 -25.84 -10.34 5.49
CA LYS A 108 -26.93 -10.32 4.51
C LYS A 108 -26.58 -9.32 3.41
N THR A 109 -26.73 -9.75 2.15
CA THR A 109 -26.46 -8.90 1.01
C THR A 109 -27.66 -8.87 0.09
N ASP A 110 -27.92 -7.69 -0.47
CA ASP A 110 -28.94 -7.48 -1.49
C ASP A 110 -28.34 -6.65 -2.61
N ILE A 111 -27.93 -7.35 -3.68
CA ILE A 111 -27.28 -6.73 -4.82
C ILE A 111 -28.19 -6.90 -6.03
N SER A 112 -28.55 -5.77 -6.65
CA SER A 112 -29.33 -5.77 -7.89
C SER A 112 -28.56 -6.45 -9.02
N PRO A 113 -29.14 -7.42 -9.74
CA PRO A 113 -28.47 -8.05 -10.88
C PRO A 113 -28.34 -7.13 -12.10
N SER A 114 -29.03 -5.99 -12.07
CA SER A 114 -29.06 -5.02 -13.18
C SER A 114 -28.13 -3.82 -12.97
N LEU A 115 -27.18 -3.89 -12.07
CA LEU A 115 -26.21 -2.83 -11.87
C LEU A 115 -25.36 -2.61 -13.13
N PRO A 116 -25.18 -1.36 -13.56
CA PRO A 116 -24.37 -1.07 -14.73
C PRO A 116 -22.88 -1.31 -14.45
N ALA A 117 -22.10 -1.54 -15.50
CA ALA A 117 -20.65 -1.48 -15.39
C ALA A 117 -20.22 -0.04 -15.10
N LEU A 118 -19.27 0.10 -14.18
CA LEU A 118 -18.73 1.39 -13.78
C LEU A 118 -17.27 1.51 -14.20
N PHE A 119 -16.86 2.72 -14.47
CA PHE A 119 -15.47 3.04 -14.78
C PHE A 119 -14.76 3.48 -13.50
N ILE A 120 -14.24 2.50 -12.77
CA ILE A 120 -13.63 2.68 -11.44
C ILE A 120 -12.25 2.06 -11.38
N ASP A 121 -11.49 2.43 -10.34
CA ASP A 121 -10.26 1.74 -9.99
C ASP A 121 -10.59 0.67 -8.94
N PRO A 122 -10.63 -0.63 -9.32
CA PRO A 122 -11.07 -1.69 -8.42
C PRO A 122 -10.09 -1.99 -7.29
N VAL A 123 -8.84 -1.52 -7.39
CA VAL A 123 -7.81 -1.73 -6.37
C VAL A 123 -7.90 -0.67 -5.26
N LYS A 124 -8.28 0.57 -5.62
CA LYS A 124 -8.29 1.72 -4.71
C LYS A 124 -9.66 2.08 -4.16
N LEU A 125 -10.69 1.39 -4.59
CA LEU A 125 -12.04 1.67 -4.15
C LEU A 125 -12.33 1.12 -2.73
#